data_4e5e869533a7d86b9d39779b17a58bfb
#
_entry.id   4e5e869533a7d86b9d39779b17a58bfb
#
_cell.length_a   1.000
_cell.length_b   1.000
_cell.length_c   1.000
_cell.angle_alpha   90.00
_cell.angle_beta   90.00
_cell.angle_gamma   90.00
#
_symmetry.space_group_name_H-M   'P 1'
#
loop_
_entity.id
_entity.type
_entity.pdbx_description
1 polymer ?
#
loop_
_entity_poly.entity_id
_entity_poly.type
_entity_poly.pdbx_seq_one_letter_code
_entity_poly.pdbx_strand_id
1 'polypeptide(L)'
;VFVNADNNNYYKGSKPNVLIFFADDLGYGDLSDYGHPTTSTPNLAKLASKGVKFTQWYSAFHVCSPSRGSMMTGRLPIRTGTAGDAWYGGVFNADAVGGLPTNETTIAKALKTANYATKAIGKWHLGQQPKFLPIAHGFDEYYGIPYSVDMGTSAWRTGLDRNRPYLPLVRSIAPGHV
;
A
#
# COMPACT_ATOMS: atom_id res chain seq x y z
N VAL A 1 11.40 1.93 5.47
CA VAL A 1 11.36 3.26 4.83
C VAL A 1 12.79 3.78 4.75
N PHE A 2 13.21 4.16 3.56
CA PHE A 2 14.53 4.74 3.33
C PHE A 2 14.33 6.20 2.91
N VAL A 3 14.98 7.11 3.61
CA VAL A 3 15.01 8.52 3.27
C VAL A 3 16.45 8.86 2.85
N ASN A 4 16.63 9.48 1.68
CA ASN A 4 17.96 9.91 1.26
C ASN A 4 18.46 11.03 2.18
N ALA A 5 19.58 10.81 2.85
CA ALA A 5 20.15 11.73 3.85
C ALA A 5 21.20 12.68 3.29
N ASP A 6 21.44 12.69 1.98
CA ASP A 6 22.46 13.54 1.38
C ASP A 6 22.06 15.02 1.43
N ASN A 7 22.75 15.75 2.30
CA ASN A 7 22.79 17.20 2.46
C ASN A 7 21.51 17.94 2.92
N ASN A 8 21.51 18.38 4.15
CA ASN A 8 20.49 19.21 4.82
C ASN A 8 20.08 20.51 4.08
N ASN A 9 20.77 20.91 3.04
CA ASN A 9 20.46 22.12 2.27
C ASN A 9 19.62 21.86 1.00
N TYR A 10 19.49 20.62 0.55
CA TYR A 10 18.81 20.28 -0.71
C TYR A 10 17.27 20.43 -0.62
N TYR A 11 16.70 20.32 0.58
CA TYR A 11 15.23 20.24 0.73
C TYR A 11 14.56 21.56 1.13
N LYS A 12 15.33 22.59 1.49
CA LYS A 12 14.73 23.87 1.87
C LYS A 12 14.14 24.58 0.64
N GLY A 13 12.81 24.50 0.51
CA GLY A 13 12.09 25.08 -0.62
C GLY A 13 11.95 24.17 -1.86
N SER A 14 12.53 22.96 -1.86
CA SER A 14 12.34 21.99 -2.95
C SER A 14 11.10 21.13 -2.74
N LYS A 15 10.55 20.62 -3.85
CA LYS A 15 9.49 19.60 -3.84
C LYS A 15 10.07 18.26 -4.34
N PRO A 16 10.67 17.43 -3.47
CA PRO A 16 11.27 16.19 -3.90
C PRO A 16 10.20 15.21 -4.38
N ASN A 17 10.55 14.36 -5.35
CA ASN A 17 9.71 13.23 -5.71
C ASN A 17 9.67 12.23 -4.56
N VAL A 18 8.49 11.65 -4.31
CA VAL A 18 8.27 10.66 -3.25
C VAL A 18 7.90 9.33 -3.91
N LEU A 19 8.71 8.30 -3.67
CA LEU A 19 8.46 6.93 -4.15
C LEU A 19 8.37 6.00 -2.94
N ILE A 20 7.21 5.34 -2.79
CA ILE A 20 6.95 4.39 -1.71
C ILE A 20 6.87 2.98 -2.29
N PHE A 21 7.75 2.09 -1.85
CA PHE A 21 7.66 0.65 -2.04
C PHE A 21 7.07 0.02 -0.79
N PHE A 22 5.84 -0.46 -0.89
CA PHE A 22 5.13 -1.07 0.22
C PHE A 22 5.01 -2.58 -0.03
N ALA A 23 5.85 -3.36 0.62
CA ALA A 23 5.85 -4.82 0.49
C ALA A 23 4.64 -5.44 1.21
N ASP A 24 4.07 -6.48 0.60
CA ASP A 24 2.99 -7.29 1.17
C ASP A 24 3.62 -8.51 1.87
N ASP A 25 3.24 -8.75 3.13
CA ASP A 25 3.67 -9.89 3.94
C ASP A 25 5.20 -10.05 4.12
N LEU A 26 5.94 -8.93 4.12
CA LEU A 26 7.39 -8.94 4.38
C LEU A 26 7.64 -8.99 5.90
N GLY A 27 8.28 -10.05 6.36
CA GLY A 27 8.72 -10.20 7.75
C GLY A 27 9.93 -9.31 8.07
N TYR A 28 10.11 -9.01 9.36
CA TYR A 28 11.22 -8.16 9.83
C TYR A 28 12.59 -8.71 9.40
N GLY A 29 12.79 -10.00 9.49
CA GLY A 29 14.06 -10.67 9.18
C GLY A 29 14.21 -11.16 7.74
N ASP A 30 13.32 -10.82 6.82
CA ASP A 30 13.31 -11.39 5.46
C ASP A 30 14.36 -10.79 4.52
N LEU A 31 14.90 -9.62 4.86
CA LEU A 31 15.92 -8.95 4.08
C LEU A 31 17.33 -9.24 4.62
N SER A 32 18.32 -9.34 3.71
CA SER A 32 19.73 -9.55 4.11
C SER A 32 20.24 -8.45 5.05
N ASP A 33 19.78 -7.21 4.86
CA ASP A 33 20.19 -6.06 5.67
C ASP A 33 19.60 -6.08 7.10
N TYR A 34 18.59 -6.91 7.33
CA TYR A 34 18.01 -7.19 8.67
C TYR A 34 18.44 -8.56 9.22
N GLY A 35 19.42 -9.20 8.60
CA GLY A 35 20.06 -10.40 9.13
C GLY A 35 19.53 -11.72 8.60
N HIS A 36 18.79 -11.74 7.48
CA HIS A 36 18.35 -13.02 6.89
C HIS A 36 19.56 -13.86 6.46
N PRO A 37 19.65 -15.12 6.89
CA PRO A 37 20.89 -15.91 6.71
C PRO A 37 21.15 -16.32 5.26
N THR A 38 20.14 -16.43 4.41
CA THR A 38 20.25 -16.94 3.04
C THR A 38 19.68 -16.04 1.95
N THR A 39 18.81 -15.09 2.30
CA THR A 39 18.24 -14.16 1.33
C THR A 39 19.29 -13.11 0.95
N SER A 40 19.45 -12.89 -0.36
CA SER A 40 20.32 -11.84 -0.91
C SER A 40 19.50 -10.70 -1.47
N THR A 41 19.60 -9.51 -0.87
CA THR A 41 18.90 -8.28 -1.29
C THR A 41 19.85 -7.09 -1.47
N PRO A 42 20.85 -7.21 -2.39
CA PRO A 42 21.94 -6.22 -2.48
C PRO A 42 21.48 -4.82 -2.88
N ASN A 43 20.44 -4.71 -3.69
CA ASN A 43 19.89 -3.41 -4.12
C ASN A 43 19.20 -2.67 -2.97
N LEU A 44 18.46 -3.40 -2.12
CA LEU A 44 17.85 -2.83 -0.93
C LEU A 44 18.91 -2.44 0.11
N ALA A 45 19.90 -3.28 0.32
CA ALA A 45 21.05 -2.97 1.17
C ALA A 45 21.81 -1.72 0.70
N LYS A 46 22.04 -1.60 -0.62
CA LYS A 46 22.65 -0.39 -1.21
C LYS A 46 21.79 0.85 -1.01
N LEU A 47 20.47 0.73 -1.12
CA LEU A 47 19.54 1.84 -0.86
C LEU A 47 19.59 2.24 0.62
N ALA A 48 19.57 1.27 1.52
CA ALA A 48 19.66 1.46 2.97
C ALA A 48 20.97 2.17 3.36
N SER A 49 22.11 1.79 2.75
CA SER A 49 23.41 2.39 3.04
C SER A 49 23.52 3.88 2.65
N LYS A 50 22.64 4.34 1.77
CA LYS A 50 22.56 5.75 1.32
C LYS A 50 21.48 6.55 2.02
N GLY A 51 20.76 5.96 2.94
CA GLY A 51 19.61 6.56 3.59
C GLY A 51 19.55 6.23 5.08
N VAL A 52 18.37 6.32 5.64
CA VAL A 52 18.09 5.96 7.02
C VAL A 52 17.39 4.60 7.07
N LYS A 53 17.96 3.66 7.83
CA LYS A 53 17.34 2.36 8.14
C LYS A 53 16.70 2.41 9.51
N PHE A 54 15.39 2.15 9.57
CA PHE A 54 14.68 2.06 10.83
C PHE A 54 14.71 0.63 11.36
N THR A 55 15.15 0.44 12.59
CA THR A 55 15.21 -0.87 13.26
C THR A 55 13.99 -1.17 14.13
N GLN A 56 13.13 -0.19 14.35
CA GLN A 56 11.92 -0.29 15.17
C GLN A 56 10.72 0.34 14.43
N TRP A 57 10.51 -0.04 13.19
CA TRP A 57 9.38 0.40 12.37
C TRP A 57 8.49 -0.79 12.05
N TYR A 58 7.30 -0.78 12.58
CA TYR A 58 6.34 -1.87 12.44
C TYR A 58 5.09 -1.37 11.74
N SER A 59 4.39 -2.26 11.01
CA SER A 59 3.07 -1.95 10.49
C SER A 59 2.06 -1.81 11.63
N ALA A 60 1.04 -0.96 11.44
CA ALA A 60 0.05 -0.72 12.48
C ALA A 60 -0.89 -1.91 12.72
N PHE A 61 -0.85 -2.93 11.85
CA PHE A 61 -1.65 -4.14 11.95
C PHE A 61 -0.98 -5.28 11.18
N HIS A 62 -1.30 -6.51 11.54
CA HIS A 62 -0.65 -7.72 11.01
C HIS A 62 -1.24 -8.23 9.70
N VAL A 63 -2.35 -7.66 9.19
CA VAL A 63 -2.97 -8.05 7.90
C VAL A 63 -3.17 -6.85 6.97
N CYS A 64 -3.48 -7.15 5.71
CA CYS A 64 -3.42 -6.26 4.57
C CYS A 64 -4.24 -4.95 4.70
N SER A 65 -5.58 -5.04 4.74
CA SER A 65 -6.45 -3.85 4.68
C SER A 65 -6.20 -2.86 5.81
N PRO A 66 -6.14 -3.29 7.10
CA PRO A 66 -5.86 -2.36 8.19
C PRO A 66 -4.48 -1.72 8.10
N SER A 67 -3.44 -2.50 7.77
CA SER A 67 -2.08 -1.99 7.58
C SER A 67 -2.01 -0.95 6.45
N ARG A 68 -2.67 -1.24 5.31
CA ARG A 68 -2.76 -0.33 4.17
C ARG A 68 -3.55 0.94 4.48
N GLY A 69 -4.68 0.81 5.18
CA GLY A 69 -5.46 1.95 5.64
C GLY A 69 -4.64 2.88 6.54
N SER A 70 -3.87 2.31 7.46
CA SER A 70 -2.97 3.09 8.33
C SER A 70 -1.84 3.76 7.56
N MET A 71 -1.22 3.07 6.61
CA MET A 71 -0.19 3.65 5.75
C MET A 71 -0.74 4.82 4.92
N MET A 72 -1.95 4.68 4.38
CA MET A 72 -2.60 5.73 3.61
C MET A 72 -2.96 6.97 4.43
N THR A 73 -3.36 6.80 5.70
CA THR A 73 -3.99 7.86 6.49
C THR A 73 -3.14 8.36 7.66
N GLY A 74 -2.09 7.63 8.04
CA GLY A 74 -1.33 7.89 9.27
C GLY A 74 -2.13 7.63 10.55
N ARG A 75 -3.29 6.94 10.47
CA ARG A 75 -4.20 6.67 11.59
C ARG A 75 -4.28 5.19 11.91
N LEU A 76 -4.56 4.87 13.16
CA LEU A 76 -4.79 3.48 13.58
C LEU A 76 -6.02 2.90 12.87
N PRO A 77 -5.99 1.59 12.51
CA PRO A 77 -7.06 0.95 11.72
C PRO A 77 -8.43 1.02 12.38
N ILE A 78 -8.48 0.94 13.70
CA ILE A 78 -9.70 1.07 14.49
C ILE A 78 -10.36 2.45 14.32
N ARG A 79 -9.57 3.48 14.04
CA ARG A 79 -10.06 4.85 13.82
C ARG A 79 -10.59 5.09 12.42
N THR A 80 -10.07 4.35 11.46
CA THR A 80 -10.48 4.45 10.04
C THR A 80 -11.56 3.43 9.66
N GLY A 81 -11.93 2.52 10.58
CA GLY A 81 -12.86 1.44 10.28
C GLY A 81 -12.30 0.38 9.32
N THR A 82 -10.98 0.36 9.11
CA THR A 82 -10.33 -0.63 8.23
C THR A 82 -9.89 -1.90 8.97
N ALA A 83 -9.94 -1.91 10.29
CA ALA A 83 -9.87 -3.14 11.06
C ALA A 83 -11.21 -3.86 10.93
N GLY A 84 -11.31 -4.77 9.96
CA GLY A 84 -12.51 -5.57 9.74
C GLY A 84 -12.85 -6.45 10.95
N ASP A 85 -13.98 -7.16 10.88
CA ASP A 85 -14.36 -8.06 11.97
C ASP A 85 -13.37 -9.23 12.11
N ALA A 86 -13.31 -9.78 13.30
CA ALA A 86 -12.41 -10.88 13.64
C ALA A 86 -12.71 -12.17 12.85
N TRP A 87 -13.92 -12.29 12.27
CA TRP A 87 -14.39 -13.48 11.59
C TRP A 87 -13.66 -13.75 10.26
N TYR A 88 -13.23 -12.67 9.57
CA TYR A 88 -12.51 -12.75 8.30
C TYR A 88 -11.05 -12.27 8.39
N GLY A 89 -10.45 -12.32 9.56
CA GLY A 89 -9.06 -11.93 9.75
C GLY A 89 -8.81 -10.42 9.63
N GLY A 90 -9.86 -9.60 9.63
CA GLY A 90 -9.74 -8.15 9.67
C GLY A 90 -9.46 -7.47 8.32
N VAL A 91 -9.70 -8.14 7.20
CA VAL A 91 -9.53 -7.57 5.84
C VAL A 91 -10.87 -7.39 5.11
N PHE A 92 -10.92 -6.54 4.11
CA PHE A 92 -12.05 -6.47 3.19
C PHE A 92 -12.05 -7.68 2.25
N ASN A 93 -13.10 -8.49 2.32
CA ASN A 93 -13.27 -9.65 1.44
C ASN A 93 -13.66 -9.26 0.01
N ALA A 94 -13.66 -10.24 -0.90
CA ALA A 94 -14.04 -10.04 -2.29
C ALA A 94 -15.49 -9.56 -2.48
N ASP A 95 -16.37 -9.89 -1.56
CA ASP A 95 -17.79 -9.48 -1.52
C ASP A 95 -18.04 -8.23 -0.67
N ALA A 96 -17.00 -7.63 -0.09
CA ALA A 96 -17.13 -6.46 0.76
C ALA A 96 -17.75 -5.28 0.00
N VAL A 97 -18.79 -4.69 0.58
CA VAL A 97 -19.44 -3.48 0.06
C VAL A 97 -18.86 -2.20 0.65
N GLY A 98 -18.01 -2.34 1.67
CA GLY A 98 -17.29 -1.27 2.34
C GLY A 98 -15.89 -1.02 1.77
N GLY A 99 -15.20 -0.07 2.36
CA GLY A 99 -13.82 0.29 2.02
C GLY A 99 -13.32 1.40 2.92
N LEU A 100 -12.11 1.91 2.64
CA LEU A 100 -11.58 3.08 3.34
C LEU A 100 -12.54 4.25 3.17
N PRO A 101 -13.00 4.89 4.27
CA PRO A 101 -13.94 6.00 4.17
C PRO A 101 -13.37 7.15 3.33
N THR A 102 -14.18 7.70 2.43
CA THR A 102 -13.75 8.72 1.47
C THR A 102 -13.48 10.10 2.11
N ASN A 103 -13.94 10.32 3.33
CA ASN A 103 -13.65 11.52 4.13
C ASN A 103 -12.28 11.46 4.82
N GLU A 104 -11.59 10.31 4.80
CA GLU A 104 -10.23 10.23 5.33
C GLU A 104 -9.26 11.03 4.44
N THR A 105 -8.35 11.74 5.09
CA THR A 105 -7.23 12.39 4.42
C THR A 105 -6.12 11.36 4.19
N THR A 106 -5.93 10.98 2.94
CA THR A 106 -4.85 10.07 2.56
C THR A 106 -3.56 10.82 2.24
N ILE A 107 -2.43 10.11 2.20
CA ILE A 107 -1.16 10.68 1.75
C ILE A 107 -1.28 11.30 0.34
N ALA A 108 -2.06 10.69 -0.56
CA ALA A 108 -2.31 11.26 -1.89
C ALA A 108 -3.09 12.57 -1.82
N LYS A 109 -4.18 12.64 -1.06
CA LYS A 109 -4.92 13.88 -0.84
C LYS A 109 -4.04 14.97 -0.23
N ALA A 110 -3.22 14.63 0.75
CA ALA A 110 -2.29 15.58 1.37
C ALA A 110 -1.26 16.10 0.36
N LEU A 111 -0.67 15.24 -0.45
CA LEU A 111 0.29 15.63 -1.48
C LEU A 111 -0.35 16.50 -2.58
N LYS A 112 -1.62 16.27 -2.91
CA LYS A 112 -2.36 17.12 -3.86
C LYS A 112 -2.46 18.58 -3.38
N THR A 113 -2.60 18.83 -2.07
CA THR A 113 -2.61 20.21 -1.55
C THR A 113 -1.28 20.94 -1.77
N ALA A 114 -0.20 20.16 -1.96
CA ALA A 114 1.13 20.68 -2.30
C ALA A 114 1.43 20.63 -3.82
N ASN A 115 0.40 20.39 -4.66
CA ASN A 115 0.50 20.30 -6.11
C ASN A 115 1.42 19.16 -6.61
N TYR A 116 1.37 18.00 -5.97
CA TYR A 116 2.00 16.79 -6.48
C TYR A 116 1.06 16.05 -7.45
N ALA A 117 1.61 15.51 -8.52
CA ALA A 117 0.98 14.42 -9.25
C ALA A 117 1.11 13.11 -8.46
N THR A 118 0.05 12.31 -8.43
CA THR A 118 -0.03 11.14 -7.55
C THR A 118 -0.44 9.90 -8.32
N LYS A 119 0.29 8.80 -8.13
CA LYS A 119 0.02 7.54 -8.81
C LYS A 119 0.13 6.36 -7.84
N ALA A 120 -0.81 5.42 -7.92
CA ALA A 120 -0.74 4.15 -7.21
C ALA A 120 -0.62 3.00 -8.20
N ILE A 121 0.25 2.03 -7.89
CA ILE A 121 0.44 0.82 -8.69
C ILE A 121 0.44 -0.39 -7.75
N GLY A 122 -0.30 -1.44 -8.11
CA GLY A 122 -0.32 -2.71 -7.40
C GLY A 122 -1.59 -2.98 -6.61
N LYS A 123 -1.47 -3.80 -5.56
CA LYS A 123 -2.58 -4.20 -4.69
C LYS A 123 -3.12 -3.01 -3.90
N TRP A 124 -4.42 -2.77 -3.99
CA TRP A 124 -5.13 -1.75 -3.20
C TRP A 124 -5.69 -2.29 -1.89
N HIS A 125 -6.63 -3.17 -1.96
CA HIS A 125 -7.27 -3.89 -0.84
C HIS A 125 -7.89 -2.98 0.24
N LEU A 126 -8.41 -1.82 -0.17
CA LEU A 126 -9.11 -0.85 0.68
C LEU A 126 -10.53 -0.55 0.19
N GLY A 127 -11.15 -1.53 -0.48
CA GLY A 127 -12.47 -1.45 -1.06
C GLY A 127 -12.42 -1.47 -2.59
N GLN A 128 -13.25 -2.31 -3.19
CA GLN A 128 -13.28 -2.58 -4.63
C GLN A 128 -14.39 -1.84 -5.38
N GLN A 129 -15.36 -1.27 -4.66
CA GLN A 129 -16.38 -0.44 -5.32
C GLN A 129 -15.77 0.87 -5.85
N PRO A 130 -16.30 1.45 -6.96
CA PRO A 130 -15.73 2.65 -7.59
C PRO A 130 -15.45 3.81 -6.63
N LYS A 131 -16.34 4.03 -5.67
CA LYS A 131 -16.21 5.09 -4.64
C LYS A 131 -15.07 4.87 -3.65
N PHE A 132 -14.47 3.67 -3.60
CA PHE A 132 -13.36 3.32 -2.71
C PHE A 132 -12.05 3.06 -3.45
N LEU A 133 -12.03 3.17 -4.78
CA LEU A 133 -10.79 3.00 -5.55
C LEU A 133 -9.81 4.17 -5.30
N PRO A 134 -8.52 4.00 -5.59
CA PRO A 134 -7.49 5.00 -5.33
C PRO A 134 -7.80 6.41 -5.85
N ILE A 135 -8.50 6.52 -6.98
CA ILE A 135 -8.90 7.82 -7.56
C ILE A 135 -9.79 8.61 -6.58
N ALA A 136 -10.73 7.95 -5.90
CA ALA A 136 -11.57 8.58 -4.88
C ALA A 136 -10.79 9.00 -3.62
N HIS A 137 -9.55 8.52 -3.50
CA HIS A 137 -8.64 8.80 -2.39
C HIS A 137 -7.49 9.74 -2.75
N GLY A 138 -7.60 10.47 -3.86
CA GLY A 138 -6.68 11.55 -4.24
C GLY A 138 -5.57 11.14 -5.19
N PHE A 139 -5.53 9.91 -5.68
CA PHE A 139 -4.61 9.53 -6.75
C PHE A 139 -5.12 10.02 -8.11
N ASP A 140 -4.21 10.52 -8.94
CA ASP A 140 -4.50 10.93 -10.32
C ASP A 140 -4.57 9.71 -11.24
N GLU A 141 -3.75 8.70 -10.96
CA GLU A 141 -3.73 7.45 -11.70
C GLU A 141 -3.66 6.23 -10.76
N TYR A 142 -4.31 5.18 -11.18
CA TYR A 142 -4.19 3.87 -10.55
C TYR A 142 -4.07 2.76 -11.60
N TYR A 143 -3.18 1.81 -11.34
CA TYR A 143 -3.06 0.58 -12.10
C TYR A 143 -2.77 -0.59 -11.17
N GLY A 144 -3.70 -1.54 -11.05
CA GLY A 144 -3.50 -2.65 -10.15
C GLY A 144 -4.73 -3.50 -9.86
N ILE A 145 -4.64 -4.30 -8.80
CA ILE A 145 -5.69 -5.19 -8.34
C ILE A 145 -6.37 -4.56 -7.12
N PRO A 146 -7.70 -4.26 -7.19
CA PRO A 146 -8.43 -3.70 -6.04
C PRO A 146 -8.55 -4.66 -4.86
N TYR A 147 -8.32 -5.94 -5.09
CA TYR A 147 -8.47 -7.06 -4.16
C TYR A 147 -7.13 -7.52 -3.57
N SER A 148 -7.17 -8.53 -2.70
CA SER A 148 -5.99 -9.37 -2.43
C SER A 148 -5.84 -10.43 -3.52
N VAL A 149 -4.60 -10.77 -3.89
CA VAL A 149 -4.28 -11.72 -4.97
C VAL A 149 -4.86 -13.12 -4.71
N ASP A 150 -5.04 -13.51 -3.46
CA ASP A 150 -5.59 -14.80 -3.02
C ASP A 150 -7.12 -14.87 -3.08
N MET A 151 -7.81 -13.80 -3.43
CA MET A 151 -9.28 -13.77 -3.56
C MET A 151 -9.78 -14.29 -4.90
N GLY A 152 -8.92 -14.36 -5.91
CA GLY A 152 -9.24 -14.91 -7.22
C GLY A 152 -8.92 -16.39 -7.38
N THR A 153 -9.12 -16.90 -8.59
CA THR A 153 -8.61 -18.21 -8.98
C THR A 153 -7.08 -18.15 -8.96
N SER A 154 -6.46 -18.82 -8.00
CA SER A 154 -5.02 -18.97 -7.96
C SER A 154 -4.65 -20.43 -8.23
N ALA A 155 -3.77 -20.66 -9.19
CA ALA A 155 -3.19 -21.98 -9.43
C ALA A 155 -2.33 -22.49 -8.25
N TRP A 156 -2.09 -21.64 -7.26
CA TRP A 156 -1.19 -21.86 -6.13
C TRP A 156 -1.86 -22.56 -4.96
N ARG A 157 -3.17 -22.52 -4.85
CA ARG A 157 -3.88 -23.13 -3.73
C ARG A 157 -4.54 -24.40 -4.20
N THR A 158 -3.80 -25.49 -4.09
CA THR A 158 -4.34 -26.84 -4.21
C THR A 158 -5.49 -27.01 -3.20
N GLY A 159 -6.71 -27.10 -3.68
CA GLY A 159 -7.91 -27.34 -2.89
C GLY A 159 -8.91 -26.16 -2.80
N LEU A 160 -8.61 -24.98 -3.34
CA LEU A 160 -9.60 -23.91 -3.42
C LEU A 160 -10.32 -23.94 -4.77
N ASP A 161 -11.59 -23.61 -4.69
CA ASP A 161 -12.59 -23.60 -5.74
C ASP A 161 -12.05 -23.01 -7.05
N ARG A 162 -11.88 -23.86 -8.05
CA ARG A 162 -11.48 -23.47 -9.43
C ARG A 162 -12.55 -22.64 -10.12
N ASN A 163 -13.72 -22.47 -9.50
CA ASN A 163 -14.85 -21.70 -10.03
C ASN A 163 -14.79 -20.21 -9.66
N ARG A 164 -13.77 -19.76 -8.93
CA ARG A 164 -13.61 -18.33 -8.66
C ARG A 164 -13.18 -17.59 -9.92
N PRO A 165 -13.74 -16.41 -10.20
CA PRO A 165 -13.35 -15.63 -11.36
C PRO A 165 -11.90 -15.12 -11.22
N TYR A 166 -11.28 -14.81 -12.35
CA TYR A 166 -10.03 -14.08 -12.35
C TYR A 166 -10.25 -12.68 -11.79
N LEU A 167 -9.27 -12.19 -11.01
CA LEU A 167 -9.31 -10.83 -10.48
C LEU A 167 -9.09 -9.82 -11.61
N PRO A 168 -9.89 -8.74 -11.66
CA PRO A 168 -9.70 -7.70 -12.66
C PRO A 168 -8.43 -6.91 -12.39
N LEU A 169 -7.67 -6.65 -13.44
CA LEU A 169 -6.62 -5.63 -13.44
C LEU A 169 -7.27 -4.32 -13.86
N VAL A 170 -7.25 -3.34 -12.98
CA VAL A 170 -7.96 -2.07 -13.17
C VAL A 170 -6.97 -0.96 -13.50
N ARG A 171 -7.27 -0.19 -14.52
CA ARG A 171 -6.65 1.11 -14.78
C ARG A 171 -7.68 2.20 -14.61
N SER A 172 -7.37 3.21 -13.82
CA SER A 172 -8.24 4.38 -13.60
C SER A 172 -7.42 5.65 -13.66
N ILE A 173 -7.99 6.68 -14.27
CA ILE A 173 -7.39 8.02 -14.40
C ILE A 173 -8.42 9.02 -13.89
N ALA A 174 -8.00 9.94 -13.05
CA ALA A 174 -8.87 10.99 -12.53
C ALA A 174 -9.31 11.95 -13.66
N PRO A 175 -10.51 12.51 -13.60
CA PRO A 175 -10.96 13.51 -14.57
C PRO A 175 -9.96 14.67 -14.68
N GLY A 176 -9.61 15.05 -15.91
CA GLY A 176 -8.65 16.14 -16.18
C GLY A 176 -7.18 15.72 -16.22
N HIS A 177 -6.87 14.46 -16.05
CA HIS A 177 -5.52 13.89 -16.25
C HIS A 177 -5.52 13.01 -17.51
N VAL A 178 -4.47 13.11 -18.35
CA VAL A 178 -4.33 12.39 -19.63
C VAL A 178 -3.17 11.41 -19.54
#